data_cc7c0f1ad17ca9871ff5fd8c0cc98764
#
_entry.id   cc7c0f1ad17ca9871ff5fd8c0cc98764
#
_cell.length_a   1.000
_cell.length_b   1.000
_cell.length_c   1.000
_cell.angle_alpha   90.00
_cell.angle_beta   90.00
_cell.angle_gamma   90.00
#
_symmetry.space_group_name_H-M   'P 1'
#
loop_
_entity.id
_entity.type
_entity.pdbx_description
1 polymer ?
#
loop_
_entity_poly.entity_id
_entity_poly.type
_entity_poly.pdbx_seq_one_letter_code
_entity_poly.pdbx_strand_id
1 'polypeptide(L)'
;MMKELVLGCGNYRKKRIWTDDNEEYENPVFLDIDPNTKPDILWDLNKMPLPFENDEFDEIHAYDVLEHIGTQGDIKRFFYEFSEYHRVLKDKGLFFITCPYYGDKWAWGDPGHTRILGTQTFVYLSQEEYEKQVGVTQISDYRYLWKLDFKMTTCIPGKNSESVGYILECRK
;
A
#
# COMPACT_ATOMS: atom_id res chain seq x y z
N MET A 1 -1.69 -0.10 22.91
CA MET A 1 -1.21 1.05 22.13
C MET A 1 -1.07 0.56 20.71
N MET A 2 -1.71 1.22 19.77
CA MET A 2 -1.70 0.86 18.35
C MET A 2 -0.27 1.01 17.80
N LYS A 3 0.24 -0.01 17.09
CA LYS A 3 1.57 0.03 16.47
C LYS A 3 1.44 0.27 14.98
N GLU A 4 2.15 1.27 14.47
CA GLU A 4 1.99 1.76 13.12
C GLU A 4 3.32 1.65 12.35
N LEU A 5 3.28 1.18 11.10
CA LEU A 5 4.43 1.15 10.20
C LEU A 5 4.25 2.23 9.13
N VAL A 6 5.22 3.11 9.00
CA VAL A 6 5.22 4.17 7.98
C VAL A 6 6.30 3.86 6.95
N LEU A 7 5.87 3.45 5.77
CA LEU A 7 6.73 3.11 4.63
C LEU A 7 7.07 4.39 3.84
N GLY A 8 8.34 4.57 3.49
CA GLY A 8 8.80 5.76 2.77
C GLY A 8 8.46 7.04 3.52
N CYS A 9 8.84 7.11 4.81
CA CYS A 9 8.33 8.13 5.72
C CYS A 9 8.68 9.57 5.31
N GLY A 10 9.75 9.76 4.52
CA GLY A 10 10.20 11.08 4.15
C GLY A 10 10.41 12.00 5.37
N ASN A 11 10.22 13.30 5.14
CA ASN A 11 10.32 14.32 6.20
C ASN A 11 8.95 14.74 6.76
N TYR A 12 7.86 14.38 6.09
CA TYR A 12 6.50 14.71 6.53
C TYR A 12 5.89 13.55 7.31
N ARG A 13 5.85 13.68 8.64
CA ARG A 13 5.54 12.60 9.57
C ARG A 13 4.15 12.77 10.21
N LYS A 14 3.11 12.92 9.38
CA LYS A 14 1.71 13.02 9.80
C LYS A 14 0.82 12.16 8.93
N LYS A 15 -0.29 11.70 9.47
CA LYS A 15 -1.31 10.94 8.73
C LYS A 15 -1.95 11.84 7.66
N ARG A 16 -2.23 11.28 6.49
CA ARG A 16 -2.78 12.04 5.34
C ARG A 16 -4.19 11.63 4.93
N ILE A 17 -4.63 10.44 5.33
CA ILE A 17 -5.95 9.93 4.96
C ILE A 17 -6.82 9.93 6.20
N TRP A 18 -7.90 10.48 6.34
CA TRP A 18 -8.91 10.55 7.40
C TRP A 18 -9.07 11.89 8.07
N THR A 19 -8.11 12.75 8.05
CA THR A 19 -8.07 13.79 9.06
C THR A 19 -7.89 15.15 8.46
N ASP A 20 -8.27 16.15 9.20
CA ASP A 20 -7.63 17.45 9.15
C ASP A 20 -6.12 17.21 9.18
N ASP A 21 -5.37 17.71 8.23
CA ASP A 21 -3.97 17.45 7.86
C ASP A 21 -2.92 17.43 9.01
N ASN A 22 -3.30 17.08 10.24
CA ASN A 22 -2.49 17.20 11.45
C ASN A 22 -2.56 16.02 12.43
N GLU A 23 -3.16 14.89 12.06
CA GLU A 23 -3.20 13.76 12.99
C GLU A 23 -1.80 13.16 13.16
N GLU A 24 -1.41 13.01 14.43
CA GLU A 24 -0.14 12.41 14.83
C GLU A 24 -0.30 10.86 14.84
N TYR A 25 0.80 10.17 14.62
CA TYR A 25 0.90 8.74 14.88
C TYR A 25 0.98 8.48 16.38
N GLU A 26 0.46 7.34 16.84
CA GLU A 26 0.54 6.96 18.27
C GLU A 26 1.87 6.30 18.62
N ASN A 27 2.26 5.28 17.86
CA ASN A 27 3.48 4.49 18.10
C ASN A 27 4.09 4.05 16.76
N PRO A 28 4.62 5.01 15.98
CA PRO A 28 5.12 4.75 14.64
C PRO A 28 6.48 4.07 14.64
N VAL A 29 6.70 3.22 13.64
CA VAL A 29 8.01 2.78 13.16
C VAL A 29 8.19 3.36 11.78
N PHE A 30 9.15 4.26 11.61
CA PHE A 30 9.46 4.93 10.35
C PHE A 30 10.49 4.14 9.54
N LEU A 31 10.15 3.79 8.31
CA LEU A 31 11.03 3.09 7.38
C LEU A 31 11.24 3.93 6.13
N ASP A 32 12.49 4.07 5.70
CA ASP A 32 12.86 4.77 4.48
C ASP A 32 14.17 4.23 3.90
N ILE A 33 14.39 4.46 2.62
CA ILE A 33 15.66 4.16 1.93
C ILE A 33 16.67 5.30 2.09
N ASP A 34 16.20 6.54 2.30
CA ASP A 34 17.05 7.72 2.44
C ASP A 34 17.46 7.95 3.92
N PRO A 35 18.75 7.82 4.27
CA PRO A 35 19.22 8.05 5.64
C PRO A 35 19.03 9.50 6.10
N ASN A 36 18.90 10.47 5.20
CA ASN A 36 18.70 11.87 5.54
C ASN A 36 17.34 12.15 6.16
N THR A 37 16.35 11.30 5.91
CA THR A 37 15.03 11.36 6.56
C THR A 37 15.06 10.87 8.01
N LYS A 38 16.18 10.30 8.46
CA LYS A 38 16.38 9.75 9.81
C LYS A 38 15.27 8.75 10.19
N PRO A 39 15.10 7.68 9.42
CA PRO A 39 14.12 6.63 9.72
C PRO A 39 14.59 5.79 10.92
N ASP A 40 13.64 5.12 11.60
CA ASP A 40 13.99 4.10 12.61
C ASP A 40 14.62 2.88 11.96
N ILE A 41 14.17 2.53 10.77
CA ILE A 41 14.66 1.42 9.94
C ILE A 41 15.08 1.95 8.57
N LEU A 42 16.37 1.90 8.28
CA LEU A 42 16.90 2.18 6.94
C LEU A 42 16.75 0.94 6.07
N TRP A 43 15.80 0.95 5.13
CA TRP A 43 15.45 -0.22 4.35
C TRP A 43 14.95 0.13 2.96
N ASP A 44 15.41 -0.62 1.97
CA ASP A 44 14.90 -0.56 0.60
C ASP A 44 13.69 -1.50 0.46
N LEU A 45 12.51 -0.96 0.18
CA LEU A 45 11.27 -1.71 0.00
C LEU A 45 11.29 -2.68 -1.21
N ASN A 46 12.28 -2.55 -2.10
CA ASN A 46 12.52 -3.57 -3.11
C ASN A 46 13.21 -4.82 -2.55
N LYS A 47 13.69 -4.79 -1.31
CA LYS A 47 14.24 -5.96 -0.60
C LYS A 47 13.15 -6.60 0.25
N MET A 48 12.86 -7.85 -0.03
CA MET A 48 11.91 -8.68 0.69
C MET A 48 12.60 -9.93 1.24
N PRO A 49 12.15 -10.49 2.37
CA PRO A 49 11.00 -10.06 3.19
C PRO A 49 11.28 -8.78 3.97
N LEU A 50 10.21 -8.11 4.44
CA LEU A 50 10.33 -6.97 5.35
C LEU A 50 10.95 -7.42 6.69
N PRO A 51 11.77 -6.58 7.35
CA PRO A 51 12.51 -6.93 8.58
C PRO A 51 11.63 -6.86 9.84
N PHE A 52 10.42 -7.40 9.77
CA PHE A 52 9.41 -7.39 10.84
C PHE A 52 8.81 -8.76 11.06
N GLU A 53 8.24 -8.97 12.24
CA GLU A 53 7.55 -10.20 12.61
C GLU A 53 6.14 -10.26 11.99
N ASN A 54 5.53 -11.45 12.03
CA ASN A 54 4.13 -11.61 11.62
C ASN A 54 3.23 -10.88 12.62
N ASP A 55 2.12 -10.31 12.14
CA ASP A 55 1.10 -9.69 12.99
C ASP A 55 1.65 -8.60 13.92
N GLU A 56 2.66 -7.88 13.46
CA GLU A 56 3.34 -6.88 14.29
C GLU A 56 2.61 -5.55 14.34
N PHE A 57 1.95 -5.15 13.25
CA PHE A 57 1.36 -3.81 13.11
C PHE A 57 -0.16 -3.83 13.05
N ASP A 58 -0.76 -2.82 13.68
CA ASP A 58 -2.19 -2.53 13.59
C ASP A 58 -2.51 -1.73 12.31
N GLU A 59 -1.59 -0.84 11.91
CA GLU A 59 -1.72 -0.03 10.69
C GLU A 59 -0.41 0.00 9.90
N ILE A 60 -0.53 0.07 8.56
CA ILE A 60 0.56 0.44 7.64
C ILE A 60 0.15 1.70 6.89
N HIS A 61 1.09 2.62 6.70
CA HIS A 61 0.91 3.85 5.95
C HIS A 61 1.95 3.95 4.84
N ALA A 62 1.53 4.12 3.59
CA ALA A 62 2.39 4.33 2.43
C ALA A 62 1.82 5.49 1.60
N TYR A 63 2.42 6.66 1.73
CA TYR A 63 1.93 7.89 1.12
C TYR A 63 2.85 8.34 -0.02
N ASP A 64 2.41 8.11 -1.26
CA ASP A 64 3.17 8.38 -2.48
C ASP A 64 4.53 7.62 -2.47
N VAL A 65 4.44 6.30 -2.29
CA VAL A 65 5.59 5.39 -2.13
C VAL A 65 5.51 4.19 -3.06
N LEU A 66 4.33 3.54 -3.10
CA LEU A 66 4.22 2.23 -3.76
C LEU A 66 4.39 2.30 -5.28
N GLU A 67 4.17 3.45 -5.90
CA GLU A 67 4.44 3.71 -7.32
C GLU A 67 5.92 3.63 -7.68
N HIS A 68 6.81 3.77 -6.69
CA HIS A 68 8.27 3.64 -6.85
C HIS A 68 8.77 2.21 -6.64
N ILE A 69 7.92 1.28 -6.20
CA ILE A 69 8.31 -0.08 -5.81
C ILE A 69 7.91 -1.09 -6.89
N GLY A 70 8.81 -2.04 -7.17
CA GLY A 70 8.54 -3.08 -8.17
C GLY A 70 8.52 -2.52 -9.59
N THR A 71 7.82 -3.22 -10.50
CA THR A 71 7.71 -2.83 -11.92
C THR A 71 6.33 -3.20 -12.46
N GLN A 72 5.75 -2.34 -13.29
CA GLN A 72 4.47 -2.62 -13.95
C GLN A 72 4.54 -3.94 -14.74
N GLY A 73 3.57 -4.81 -14.50
CA GLY A 73 3.47 -6.11 -15.17
C GLY A 73 4.22 -7.26 -14.49
N ASP A 74 5.05 -7.00 -13.49
CA ASP A 74 5.65 -8.06 -12.66
C ASP A 74 4.64 -8.53 -11.60
N ILE A 75 3.74 -9.43 -12.03
CA ILE A 75 2.66 -9.95 -11.18
C ILE A 75 3.18 -10.78 -10.00
N LYS A 76 4.31 -11.48 -10.15
CA LYS A 76 4.88 -12.28 -9.05
C LYS A 76 5.43 -11.38 -7.97
N ARG A 77 6.15 -10.34 -8.37
CA ARG A 77 6.67 -9.33 -7.45
C ARG A 77 5.54 -8.59 -6.75
N PHE A 78 4.49 -8.19 -7.48
CA PHE A 78 3.32 -7.52 -6.93
C PHE A 78 2.68 -8.34 -5.81
N PHE A 79 2.32 -9.60 -6.07
CA PHE A 79 1.69 -10.43 -5.04
C PHE A 79 2.64 -10.79 -3.90
N TYR A 80 3.93 -10.97 -4.15
CA TYR A 80 4.90 -11.20 -3.07
C TYR A 80 5.04 -9.98 -2.16
N GLU A 81 5.11 -8.79 -2.71
CA GLU A 81 5.14 -7.54 -1.96
C GLU A 81 3.90 -7.39 -1.07
N PHE A 82 2.70 -7.53 -1.64
CA PHE A 82 1.47 -7.44 -0.86
C PHE A 82 1.30 -8.58 0.15
N SER A 83 1.90 -9.76 -0.09
CA SER A 83 1.93 -10.82 0.91
C SER A 83 2.77 -10.44 2.14
N GLU A 84 3.82 -9.66 1.97
CA GLU A 84 4.61 -9.15 3.07
C GLU A 84 3.86 -8.09 3.89
N TYR A 85 3.15 -7.17 3.23
CA TYR A 85 2.28 -6.23 3.94
C TYR A 85 1.17 -6.96 4.71
N HIS A 86 0.55 -7.97 4.10
CA HIS A 86 -0.43 -8.83 4.78
C HIS A 86 0.19 -9.60 5.96
N ARG A 87 1.41 -10.12 5.80
CA ARG A 87 2.11 -10.88 6.84
C ARG A 87 2.36 -10.05 8.10
N VAL A 88 2.84 -8.82 7.93
CA VAL A 88 3.21 -7.95 9.05
C VAL A 88 2.02 -7.23 9.68
N LEU A 89 0.90 -7.08 8.97
CA LEU A 89 -0.35 -6.59 9.53
C LEU A 89 -1.02 -7.66 10.39
N LYS A 90 -1.70 -7.23 11.44
CA LYS A 90 -2.63 -8.06 12.21
C LYS A 90 -3.91 -8.33 11.41
N ASP A 91 -4.68 -9.34 11.84
CA ASP A 91 -6.05 -9.51 11.34
C ASP A 91 -6.87 -8.25 11.61
N LYS A 92 -7.62 -7.78 10.61
CA LYS A 92 -8.36 -6.50 10.58
C LYS A 92 -7.49 -5.24 10.67
N GLY A 93 -6.16 -5.37 10.59
CA GLY A 93 -5.26 -4.23 10.46
C GLY A 93 -5.50 -3.47 9.16
N LEU A 94 -5.22 -2.17 9.16
CA LEU A 94 -5.51 -1.28 8.05
C LEU A 94 -4.25 -0.89 7.29
N PHE A 95 -4.35 -0.87 5.97
CA PHE A 95 -3.30 -0.35 5.10
C PHE A 95 -3.77 0.90 4.39
N PHE A 96 -3.19 2.03 4.75
CA PHE A 96 -3.45 3.35 4.19
C PHE A 96 -2.46 3.64 3.07
N ILE A 97 -2.97 3.92 1.88
CA ILE A 97 -2.16 4.13 0.68
C ILE A 97 -2.60 5.44 0.02
N THR A 98 -1.66 6.31 -0.35
CA THR A 98 -1.88 7.30 -1.41
C THR A 98 -0.98 7.02 -2.58
N CYS A 99 -1.46 7.32 -3.77
CA CYS A 99 -0.66 7.31 -4.99
C CYS A 99 -1.23 8.33 -5.99
N PRO A 100 -0.45 8.78 -6.99
CA PRO A 100 -0.94 9.66 -8.02
C PRO A 100 -2.13 9.05 -8.77
N TYR A 101 -3.14 9.88 -9.05
CA TYR A 101 -4.25 9.46 -9.90
C TYR A 101 -3.73 9.12 -11.30
N TYR A 102 -4.12 7.99 -11.85
CA TYR A 102 -3.62 7.49 -13.15
C TYR A 102 -3.83 8.46 -14.31
N GLY A 103 -4.82 9.35 -14.22
CA GLY A 103 -5.11 10.39 -15.22
C GLY A 103 -4.35 11.70 -14.99
N ASP A 104 -3.59 11.80 -13.91
CA ASP A 104 -2.78 12.97 -13.63
C ASP A 104 -1.40 12.89 -14.29
N LYS A 105 -0.84 14.05 -14.64
CA LYS A 105 0.49 14.16 -15.26
C LYS A 105 1.61 13.60 -14.39
N TRP A 106 1.48 13.68 -13.07
CA TRP A 106 2.50 13.20 -12.14
C TRP A 106 2.56 11.67 -12.05
N ALA A 107 1.46 10.95 -12.37
CA ALA A 107 1.50 9.51 -12.44
C ALA A 107 2.50 8.99 -13.47
N TRP A 108 2.74 9.76 -14.53
CA TRP A 108 3.60 9.40 -15.67
C TRP A 108 4.85 10.28 -15.79
N GLY A 109 4.85 11.45 -15.17
CA GLY A 109 5.89 12.48 -15.35
C GLY A 109 7.07 12.33 -14.41
N ASP A 110 6.93 11.63 -13.29
CA ASP A 110 8.03 11.37 -12.37
C ASP A 110 8.88 10.21 -12.90
N PRO A 111 10.20 10.43 -13.15
CA PRO A 111 11.08 9.38 -13.65
C PRO A 111 11.32 8.22 -12.67
N GLY A 112 10.98 8.40 -11.39
CA GLY A 112 11.06 7.39 -10.34
C GLY A 112 9.84 6.46 -10.30
N HIS A 113 8.74 6.78 -10.98
CA HIS A 113 7.55 5.94 -10.99
C HIS A 113 7.76 4.73 -11.89
N THR A 114 7.69 3.55 -11.32
CA THR A 114 7.89 2.27 -12.01
C THR A 114 6.59 1.56 -12.35
N ARG A 115 5.48 1.98 -11.73
CA ARG A 115 4.13 1.42 -11.95
C ARG A 115 3.02 2.41 -11.59
N ILE A 116 1.85 2.13 -12.14
CA ILE A 116 0.61 2.86 -11.83
C ILE A 116 -0.25 1.97 -10.92
N LEU A 117 -0.73 2.55 -9.84
CA LEU A 117 -1.65 1.91 -8.90
C LEU A 117 -3.00 2.61 -8.93
N GLY A 118 -4.06 1.86 -8.81
CA GLY A 118 -5.42 2.40 -8.81
C GLY A 118 -6.42 1.38 -8.26
N THR A 119 -7.68 1.77 -8.19
CA THR A 119 -8.78 0.91 -7.71
C THR A 119 -8.75 -0.48 -8.34
N GLN A 120 -8.53 -0.55 -9.68
CA GLN A 120 -8.50 -1.80 -10.42
C GLN A 120 -7.33 -2.70 -10.01
N THR A 121 -6.22 -2.13 -9.55
CA THR A 121 -5.07 -2.89 -9.07
C THR A 121 -5.41 -3.63 -7.76
N PHE A 122 -6.09 -2.95 -6.84
CA PHE A 122 -6.42 -3.50 -5.53
C PHE A 122 -7.57 -4.51 -5.54
N VAL A 123 -8.40 -4.51 -6.59
CA VAL A 123 -9.41 -5.57 -6.83
C VAL A 123 -8.77 -6.97 -6.84
N TYR A 124 -7.56 -7.09 -7.38
CA TYR A 124 -6.83 -8.36 -7.44
C TYR A 124 -6.28 -8.85 -6.09
N LEU A 125 -6.44 -8.10 -5.03
CA LEU A 125 -6.07 -8.50 -3.67
C LEU A 125 -7.27 -9.05 -2.88
N SER A 126 -8.48 -9.00 -3.42
CA SER A 126 -9.71 -9.41 -2.73
C SER A 126 -10.24 -10.75 -3.24
N GLN A 127 -10.37 -11.72 -2.33
CA GLN A 127 -11.00 -13.01 -2.64
C GLN A 127 -12.49 -12.82 -2.98
N GLU A 128 -13.17 -11.91 -2.29
CA GLU A 128 -14.57 -11.58 -2.56
C GLU A 128 -14.76 -11.05 -4.00
N GLU A 129 -13.84 -10.24 -4.49
CA GLU A 129 -13.90 -9.72 -5.86
C GLU A 129 -13.62 -10.82 -6.91
N TYR A 130 -12.71 -11.75 -6.64
CA TYR A 130 -12.54 -12.92 -7.49
C TYR A 130 -13.80 -13.78 -7.56
N GLU A 131 -14.48 -14.02 -6.45
CA GLU A 131 -15.74 -14.80 -6.42
C GLU A 131 -16.85 -14.14 -7.24
N LYS A 132 -16.94 -12.80 -7.19
CA LYS A 132 -17.94 -12.05 -7.96
C LYS A 132 -17.65 -11.98 -9.46
N GLN A 133 -16.38 -11.93 -9.84
CA GLN A 133 -16.01 -11.51 -11.19
C GLN A 133 -15.44 -12.61 -12.08
N VAL A 134 -14.75 -13.61 -11.53
CA VAL A 134 -14.17 -14.71 -12.34
C VAL A 134 -15.27 -15.53 -13.00
N GLY A 135 -15.18 -15.65 -14.32
CA GLY A 135 -16.21 -16.31 -15.13
C GLY A 135 -17.44 -15.45 -15.43
N VAL A 136 -17.52 -14.24 -14.88
CA VAL A 136 -18.61 -13.27 -15.12
C VAL A 136 -18.11 -12.08 -15.93
N THR A 137 -16.93 -11.57 -15.61
CA THR A 137 -16.25 -10.50 -16.34
C THR A 137 -14.99 -11.01 -16.99
N GLN A 138 -14.21 -10.13 -17.61
CA GLN A 138 -12.92 -10.47 -18.22
C GLN A 138 -11.74 -10.36 -17.24
N ILE A 139 -11.99 -10.33 -15.92
CA ILE A 139 -10.94 -10.29 -14.92
C ILE A 139 -10.06 -11.55 -14.99
N SER A 140 -8.75 -11.39 -14.92
CA SER A 140 -7.84 -12.52 -14.85
C SER A 140 -7.91 -13.19 -13.47
N ASP A 141 -7.89 -14.50 -13.44
CA ASP A 141 -7.86 -15.26 -12.17
C ASP A 141 -6.42 -15.50 -11.72
N TYR A 142 -5.94 -14.71 -10.78
CA TYR A 142 -4.61 -14.87 -10.18
C TYR A 142 -4.63 -15.62 -8.83
N ARG A 143 -5.72 -16.30 -8.46
CA ARG A 143 -5.81 -17.07 -7.22
C ARG A 143 -4.79 -18.22 -7.12
N TYR A 144 -4.13 -18.58 -8.22
CA TYR A 144 -2.99 -19.51 -8.18
C TYR A 144 -1.70 -18.88 -7.60
N LEU A 145 -1.59 -17.54 -7.60
CA LEU A 145 -0.50 -16.76 -6.98
C LEU A 145 -0.93 -16.14 -5.64
N TRP A 146 -2.18 -15.70 -5.55
CA TRP A 146 -2.71 -14.94 -4.42
C TRP A 146 -3.76 -15.74 -3.66
N LYS A 147 -3.46 -16.12 -2.41
CA LYS A 147 -4.34 -16.87 -1.51
C LYS A 147 -4.78 -16.06 -0.30
N LEU A 148 -4.23 -14.87 -0.13
CA LEU A 148 -4.51 -13.97 0.98
C LEU A 148 -5.69 -13.05 0.62
N ASP A 149 -6.19 -12.27 1.57
CA ASP A 149 -7.32 -11.39 1.34
C ASP A 149 -7.10 -10.01 1.93
N PHE A 150 -7.27 -9.00 1.10
CA PHE A 150 -7.46 -7.62 1.48
C PHE A 150 -8.82 -7.13 0.98
N LYS A 151 -9.56 -6.45 1.83
CA LYS A 151 -10.77 -5.75 1.41
C LYS A 151 -10.49 -4.26 1.28
N MET A 152 -10.67 -3.70 0.10
CA MET A 152 -10.69 -2.25 -0.06
C MET A 152 -11.97 -1.70 0.58
N THR A 153 -11.84 -0.98 1.68
CA THR A 153 -12.95 -0.39 2.44
C THR A 153 -13.27 1.02 1.98
N THR A 154 -12.27 1.73 1.47
CA THR A 154 -12.39 3.15 1.13
C THR A 154 -11.50 3.50 -0.06
N CYS A 155 -12.02 4.39 -0.92
CA CYS A 155 -11.30 5.05 -2.00
C CYS A 155 -11.66 6.52 -1.94
N ILE A 156 -10.69 7.41 -1.70
CA ILE A 156 -10.88 8.84 -1.50
C ILE A 156 -10.14 9.60 -2.59
N PRO A 157 -10.85 10.33 -3.48
CA PRO A 157 -10.17 11.25 -4.40
C PRO A 157 -9.45 12.34 -3.62
N GLY A 158 -8.19 12.63 -3.98
CA GLY A 158 -7.46 13.76 -3.43
C GLY A 158 -8.14 15.11 -3.73
N LYS A 159 -7.81 16.11 -2.90
CA LYS A 159 -8.45 17.46 -2.96
C LYS A 159 -8.38 18.11 -4.35
N ASN A 160 -7.36 17.81 -5.16
CA ASN A 160 -7.15 18.38 -6.50
C ASN A 160 -7.23 17.35 -7.63
N SER A 161 -7.73 16.14 -7.35
CA SER A 161 -7.71 15.00 -8.28
C SER A 161 -6.30 14.58 -8.77
N GLU A 162 -5.24 15.03 -8.10
CA GLU A 162 -3.86 14.69 -8.44
C GLU A 162 -3.42 13.36 -7.78
N SER A 163 -4.03 13.01 -6.64
CA SER A 163 -3.77 11.76 -5.90
C SER A 163 -5.08 11.07 -5.52
N VAL A 164 -4.99 9.81 -5.15
CA VAL A 164 -6.11 9.01 -4.62
C VAL A 164 -5.63 8.28 -3.38
N GLY A 165 -6.46 8.30 -2.34
CA GLY A 165 -6.25 7.53 -1.12
C GLY A 165 -7.05 6.23 -1.13
N TYR A 166 -6.46 5.17 -0.64
CA TYR A 166 -7.07 3.85 -0.49
C TYR A 166 -6.86 3.32 0.92
N ILE A 167 -7.83 2.57 1.41
CA ILE A 167 -7.73 1.84 2.66
C ILE A 167 -8.09 0.39 2.40
N LEU A 168 -7.14 -0.47 2.72
CA LEU A 168 -7.31 -1.92 2.62
C LEU A 168 -7.34 -2.50 4.03
N GLU A 169 -8.36 -3.31 4.33
CA GLU A 169 -8.46 -4.11 5.55
C GLU A 169 -7.83 -5.47 5.30
N CYS A 170 -6.85 -5.84 6.14
CA CYS A 170 -6.23 -7.16 6.14
C CYS A 170 -7.20 -8.19 6.71
N ARG A 171 -7.41 -9.31 6.03
CA ARG A 171 -8.28 -10.41 6.44
C ARG A 171 -7.48 -11.70 6.51
N LYS A 172 -7.41 -12.30 7.70
CA LYS A 172 -6.70 -13.57 7.94
C LYS A 172 -7.67 -14.69 8.29
#